data_cf23918e95dc7ad0acd0878b0358d129
#
_entry.id   cf23918e95dc7ad0acd0878b0358d129
#
_cell.length_a   1.000
_cell.length_b   1.000
_cell.length_c   1.000
_cell.angle_alpha   90.00
_cell.angle_beta   90.00
_cell.angle_gamma   90.00
#
_symmetry.space_group_name_H-M   'P 1'
#
loop_
_entity.id
_entity.type
_entity.pdbx_description
1 polymer ?
#
loop_
_entity_poly.entity_id
_entity_poly.type
_entity_poly.pdbx_seq_one_letter_code
_entity_poly.pdbx_strand_id
1 'polypeptide(L)'
;MYQKILVALDNRAAAEAVFNAALTLAQGTGACLLLVHSLSGQEEGSPLPLPSTMDSIYWAPGSEVNLELWHQEWVRYEPESLDRLRRFAHRAETVGVTGEFRQLVGEPGKVLCKAAQAWGADLVVLGNRGRSGLSQALLGSVSNYALHHAPCSVLVLKGASLEKPEEVAASALQPELPVGPV
;
A
#
# COMPACT_ATOMS: atom_id res chain seq x y z
N MET A 1 -9.38 -15.97 14.59
CA MET A 1 -8.67 -14.76 15.05
C MET A 1 -7.44 -14.65 14.16
N TYR A 2 -7.15 -13.50 13.58
CA TYR A 2 -6.01 -13.36 12.67
C TYR A 2 -4.69 -13.50 13.42
N GLN A 3 -3.74 -14.26 12.87
CA GLN A 3 -2.40 -14.50 13.42
C GLN A 3 -1.28 -14.02 12.50
N LYS A 4 -1.53 -13.99 11.19
CA LYS A 4 -0.57 -13.61 10.16
C LYS A 4 -1.18 -12.60 9.20
N ILE A 5 -0.82 -11.33 9.35
CA ILE A 5 -1.37 -10.22 8.56
C ILE A 5 -0.32 -9.76 7.55
N LEU A 6 -0.60 -9.94 6.26
CA LEU A 6 0.20 -9.33 5.19
C LEU A 6 -0.30 -7.92 4.91
N VAL A 7 0.60 -6.95 4.90
CA VAL A 7 0.29 -5.53 4.66
C VAL A 7 0.94 -5.08 3.36
N ALA A 8 0.13 -4.70 2.39
CA ALA A 8 0.61 -4.15 1.13
C ALA A 8 0.82 -2.64 1.26
N LEU A 9 2.08 -2.21 1.15
CA LEU A 9 2.49 -0.82 1.30
C LEU A 9 3.05 -0.30 -0.03
N ASP A 10 2.58 0.86 -0.45
CA ASP A 10 3.15 1.61 -1.56
C ASP A 10 3.98 2.81 -1.04
N ASN A 11 4.57 3.59 -1.93
CA ASN A 11 5.41 4.74 -1.55
C ASN A 11 4.60 6.03 -1.29
N ARG A 12 3.28 5.97 -1.20
CA ARG A 12 2.42 7.13 -0.97
C ARG A 12 2.22 7.43 0.50
N ALA A 13 1.72 8.63 0.78
CA ALA A 13 1.33 9.03 2.13
C ALA A 13 0.26 8.10 2.73
N ALA A 14 -0.63 7.54 1.90
CA ALA A 14 -1.66 6.60 2.32
C ALA A 14 -1.11 5.30 2.96
N ALA A 15 0.13 4.91 2.68
CA ALA A 15 0.78 3.76 3.31
C ALA A 15 0.83 3.86 4.84
N GLU A 16 0.97 5.06 5.39
CA GLU A 16 0.94 5.31 6.84
C GLU A 16 -0.38 4.85 7.47
N ALA A 17 -1.50 5.22 6.88
CA ALA A 17 -2.80 4.85 7.43
C ALA A 17 -3.08 3.35 7.27
N VAL A 18 -2.64 2.75 6.15
CA VAL A 18 -2.74 1.30 5.95
C VAL A 18 -1.91 0.54 6.99
N PHE A 19 -0.68 0.98 7.21
CA PHE A 19 0.19 0.39 8.24
C PHE A 19 -0.40 0.55 9.64
N ASN A 20 -0.86 1.73 10.02
CA ASN A 20 -1.42 1.98 11.35
C ASN A 20 -2.68 1.14 11.62
N ALA A 21 -3.56 0.98 10.63
CA ALA A 21 -4.73 0.11 10.76
C ALA A 21 -4.33 -1.37 10.95
N ALA A 22 -3.36 -1.85 10.17
CA ALA A 22 -2.84 -3.21 10.31
C ALA A 22 -2.14 -3.42 11.65
N LEU A 23 -1.38 -2.43 12.13
CA LEU A 23 -0.70 -2.45 13.42
C LEU A 23 -1.71 -2.55 14.58
N THR A 24 -2.78 -1.75 14.54
CA THR A 24 -3.87 -1.81 15.54
C THR A 24 -4.53 -3.19 15.55
N LEU A 25 -4.78 -3.78 14.38
CA LEU A 25 -5.33 -5.13 14.29
C LEU A 25 -4.35 -6.16 14.88
N ALA A 26 -3.07 -6.06 14.55
CA ALA A 26 -2.05 -6.97 15.05
C ALA A 26 -1.92 -6.90 16.58
N GLN A 27 -1.92 -5.70 17.15
CA GLN A 27 -1.92 -5.51 18.62
C GLN A 27 -3.15 -6.13 19.29
N GLY A 28 -4.34 -5.94 18.71
CA GLY A 28 -5.58 -6.48 19.27
C GLY A 28 -5.73 -7.99 19.12
N THR A 29 -5.04 -8.61 18.17
CA THR A 29 -5.14 -10.06 17.88
C THR A 29 -3.92 -10.87 18.30
N GLY A 30 -2.80 -10.23 18.59
CA GLY A 30 -1.50 -10.89 18.80
C GLY A 30 -0.88 -11.41 17.50
N ALA A 31 -1.27 -10.86 16.35
CA ALA A 31 -0.78 -11.27 15.05
C ALA A 31 0.64 -10.73 14.75
N CYS A 32 1.40 -11.45 13.92
CA CYS A 32 2.61 -10.92 13.30
C CYS A 32 2.29 -10.26 11.94
N LEU A 33 3.14 -9.31 11.53
CA LEU A 33 3.02 -8.58 10.29
C LEU A 33 4.06 -9.02 9.25
N LEU A 34 3.64 -9.17 8.00
CA LEU A 34 4.52 -9.18 6.84
C LEU A 34 4.25 -7.94 5.98
N LEU A 35 5.17 -7.01 5.99
CA LEU A 35 5.10 -5.78 5.20
C LEU A 35 5.65 -6.04 3.80
N VAL A 36 4.85 -5.81 2.77
CA VAL A 36 5.25 -6.10 1.38
C VAL A 36 5.12 -4.85 0.52
N HIS A 37 6.21 -4.53 -0.19
CA HIS A 37 6.24 -3.57 -1.27
C HIS A 37 6.54 -4.27 -2.59
N SER A 38 5.85 -3.87 -3.67
CA SER A 38 6.06 -4.42 -5.01
C SER A 38 6.78 -3.42 -5.90
N LEU A 39 7.98 -3.77 -6.38
CA LEU A 39 8.70 -3.04 -7.42
C LEU A 39 8.09 -3.36 -8.78
N SER A 40 7.24 -2.50 -9.30
CA SER A 40 6.48 -2.78 -10.53
C SER A 40 6.59 -1.71 -11.60
N GLY A 41 7.17 -0.56 -11.33
CA GLY A 41 7.11 0.59 -12.22
C GLY A 41 5.71 1.19 -12.43
N GLN A 42 4.69 0.69 -11.73
CA GLN A 42 3.30 1.18 -11.81
C GLN A 42 2.95 2.16 -10.68
N GLU A 43 3.88 2.41 -9.81
CA GLU A 43 3.74 3.34 -8.69
C GLU A 43 4.09 4.77 -9.08
N GLU A 44 3.50 5.72 -8.37
CA GLU A 44 3.89 7.12 -8.47
C GLU A 44 5.32 7.31 -7.95
N GLY A 45 6.18 7.92 -8.76
CA GLY A 45 7.59 8.12 -8.44
C GLY A 45 8.49 6.91 -8.67
N SER A 46 7.94 5.75 -9.09
CA SER A 46 8.81 4.64 -9.51
C SER A 46 9.33 4.87 -10.94
N PRO A 47 10.56 4.45 -11.22
CA PRO A 47 11.05 4.43 -12.60
C PRO A 47 10.17 3.56 -13.49
N LEU A 48 10.01 3.95 -14.75
CA LEU A 48 9.23 3.15 -15.69
C LEU A 48 9.85 1.75 -15.83
N PRO A 49 9.02 0.69 -15.96
CA PRO A 49 9.55 -0.64 -16.24
C PRO A 49 10.24 -0.65 -17.60
N LEU A 50 11.34 -1.40 -17.72
CA LEU A 50 11.92 -1.64 -19.03
C LEU A 50 10.90 -2.32 -19.93
N PRO A 51 10.79 -1.90 -21.19
CA PRO A 51 10.00 -2.61 -22.18
C PRO A 51 10.46 -4.07 -22.24
N SER A 52 9.50 -5.01 -22.18
CA SER A 52 9.77 -6.45 -22.11
C SER A 52 10.35 -7.03 -23.40
N THR A 53 10.39 -6.25 -24.49
CA THR A 53 10.95 -6.64 -25.78
C THR A 53 11.83 -5.53 -26.34
N MET A 54 13.00 -5.90 -26.86
CA MET A 54 13.92 -4.97 -27.54
C MET A 54 13.24 -4.23 -28.72
N ASP A 55 12.28 -4.86 -29.39
CA ASP A 55 11.55 -4.28 -30.52
C ASP A 55 10.73 -3.04 -30.12
N SER A 56 10.24 -2.97 -28.89
CA SER A 56 9.49 -1.80 -28.42
C SER A 56 10.36 -0.56 -28.20
N ILE A 57 11.67 -0.72 -28.07
CA ILE A 57 12.63 0.39 -27.90
C ILE A 57 12.90 1.04 -29.26
N TYR A 58 12.89 0.26 -30.35
CA TYR A 58 13.23 0.74 -31.70
C TYR A 58 12.09 1.48 -32.43
N TRP A 59 10.83 1.33 -31.99
CA TRP A 59 9.66 1.84 -32.73
C TRP A 59 9.12 3.18 -32.25
N ALA A 60 9.68 3.81 -31.24
CA ALA A 60 9.32 5.17 -30.86
C ALA A 60 10.43 6.17 -31.30
N PRO A 61 10.30 6.84 -32.45
CA PRO A 61 11.25 7.89 -32.85
C PRO A 61 11.30 8.97 -31.77
N GLY A 62 12.48 9.19 -31.18
CA GLY A 62 12.69 10.18 -30.12
C GLY A 62 12.65 9.62 -28.69
N SER A 63 12.40 8.34 -28.48
CA SER A 63 12.58 7.66 -27.20
C SER A 63 13.95 6.98 -27.13
N GLU A 64 15.01 7.77 -27.13
CA GLU A 64 16.27 7.26 -26.57
C GLU A 64 16.02 7.06 -25.08
N VAL A 65 15.61 5.83 -24.70
CA VAL A 65 15.61 5.43 -23.29
C VAL A 65 17.07 5.52 -22.85
N ASN A 66 17.41 6.57 -22.13
CA ASN A 66 18.72 6.68 -21.55
C ASN A 66 18.81 5.62 -20.45
N LEU A 67 19.31 4.42 -20.84
CA LEU A 67 19.43 3.26 -19.95
C LEU A 67 20.26 3.58 -18.71
N GLU A 68 21.18 4.53 -18.81
CA GLU A 68 22.01 4.94 -17.69
C GLU A 68 21.21 5.78 -16.68
N LEU A 69 20.41 6.75 -17.15
CA LEU A 69 19.49 7.49 -16.28
C LEU A 69 18.45 6.56 -15.65
N TRP A 70 17.88 5.66 -16.43
CA TRP A 70 16.95 4.66 -15.96
C TRP A 70 17.56 3.78 -14.86
N HIS A 71 18.79 3.29 -15.08
CA HIS A 71 19.51 2.50 -14.08
C HIS A 71 19.78 3.30 -12.80
N GLN A 72 20.21 4.55 -12.93
CA GLN A 72 20.47 5.43 -11.79
C GLN A 72 19.18 5.69 -10.99
N GLU A 73 18.04 5.86 -11.64
CA GLU A 73 16.75 6.01 -10.97
C GLU A 73 16.37 4.76 -10.17
N TRP A 74 16.55 3.56 -10.74
CA TRP A 74 16.29 2.31 -10.01
C TRP A 74 17.25 2.09 -8.84
N VAL A 75 18.52 2.35 -9.03
CA VAL A 75 19.54 2.24 -7.96
C VAL A 75 19.22 3.17 -6.78
N ARG A 76 18.57 4.29 -7.03
CA ARG A 76 18.09 5.19 -5.97
C ARG A 76 16.76 4.74 -5.36
N TYR A 77 15.81 4.39 -6.19
CA TYR A 77 14.43 4.07 -5.79
C TYR A 77 14.31 2.80 -4.93
N GLU A 78 15.03 1.75 -5.32
CA GLU A 78 14.95 0.46 -4.63
C GLU A 78 15.41 0.53 -3.16
N PRO A 79 16.58 1.11 -2.82
CA PRO A 79 16.99 1.26 -1.43
C PRO A 79 16.07 2.21 -0.62
N GLU A 80 15.60 3.30 -1.20
CA GLU A 80 14.71 4.25 -0.53
C GLU A 80 13.39 3.59 -0.12
N SER A 81 12.81 2.81 -1.01
CA SER A 81 11.57 2.08 -0.72
C SER A 81 11.78 0.95 0.29
N LEU A 82 12.93 0.27 0.24
CA LEU A 82 13.31 -0.75 1.23
C LEU A 82 13.52 -0.14 2.62
N ASP A 83 14.17 1.01 2.72
CA ASP A 83 14.36 1.71 3.99
C ASP A 83 13.03 2.20 4.60
N ARG A 84 12.06 2.53 3.76
CA ARG A 84 10.71 2.83 4.23
C ARG A 84 10.07 1.60 4.88
N LEU A 85 10.15 0.42 4.26
CA LEU A 85 9.67 -0.82 4.87
C LEU A 85 10.35 -1.16 6.18
N ARG A 86 11.67 -0.97 6.27
CA ARG A 86 12.43 -1.15 7.50
C ARG A 86 11.94 -0.25 8.63
N ARG A 87 11.66 1.03 8.33
CA ARG A 87 11.10 1.96 9.32
C ARG A 87 9.74 1.50 9.83
N PHE A 88 8.87 1.00 8.96
CA PHE A 88 7.58 0.45 9.39
C PHE A 88 7.75 -0.80 10.26
N ALA A 89 8.62 -1.74 9.87
CA ALA A 89 8.90 -2.94 10.64
C ALA A 89 9.45 -2.59 12.04
N HIS A 90 10.41 -1.68 12.11
CA HIS A 90 10.95 -1.20 13.38
C HIS A 90 9.87 -0.55 14.28
N ARG A 91 8.95 0.23 13.71
CA ARG A 91 7.81 0.80 14.45
C ARG A 91 6.89 -0.30 15.01
N ALA A 92 6.64 -1.38 14.26
CA ALA A 92 5.87 -2.50 14.78
C ALA A 92 6.58 -3.16 15.96
N GLU A 93 7.88 -3.39 15.88
CA GLU A 93 8.70 -3.97 16.95
C GLU A 93 8.70 -3.09 18.22
N THR A 94 8.76 -1.76 18.10
CA THR A 94 8.75 -0.84 19.24
C THR A 94 7.48 -0.92 20.09
N VAL A 95 6.39 -1.42 19.52
CA VAL A 95 5.10 -1.62 20.21
C VAL A 95 4.78 -3.10 20.46
N GLY A 96 5.79 -3.97 20.33
CA GLY A 96 5.68 -5.39 20.67
C GLY A 96 5.03 -6.27 19.59
N VAL A 97 4.89 -5.77 18.37
CA VAL A 97 4.38 -6.55 17.22
C VAL A 97 5.54 -7.03 16.35
N THR A 98 5.65 -8.34 16.15
CA THR A 98 6.66 -8.92 15.25
C THR A 98 6.40 -8.51 13.82
N GLY A 99 7.38 -7.86 13.17
CA GLY A 99 7.29 -7.37 11.80
C GLY A 99 8.39 -7.93 10.91
N GLU A 100 8.02 -8.68 9.87
CA GLU A 100 8.90 -9.00 8.74
C GLU A 100 8.63 -8.02 7.59
N PHE A 101 9.60 -7.83 6.71
CA PHE A 101 9.37 -7.04 5.49
C PHE A 101 10.01 -7.70 4.26
N ARG A 102 9.38 -7.52 3.11
CA ARG A 102 9.87 -8.02 1.82
C ARG A 102 9.59 -7.01 0.71
N GLN A 103 10.59 -6.78 -0.11
CA GLN A 103 10.45 -6.08 -1.36
C GLN A 103 10.45 -7.10 -2.50
N LEU A 104 9.44 -7.09 -3.35
CA LEU A 104 9.23 -8.11 -4.37
C LEU A 104 9.11 -7.46 -5.75
N VAL A 105 9.75 -8.02 -6.76
CA VAL A 105 9.67 -7.54 -8.15
C VAL A 105 8.48 -8.17 -8.85
N GLY A 106 7.67 -7.38 -9.53
CA GLY A 106 6.58 -7.86 -10.39
C GLY A 106 5.26 -7.12 -10.25
N GLU A 107 4.24 -7.66 -10.87
CA GLU A 107 2.88 -7.10 -10.86
C GLU A 107 2.28 -7.16 -9.44
N PRO A 108 1.89 -6.02 -8.84
CA PRO A 108 1.58 -5.94 -7.41
C PRO A 108 0.53 -6.96 -6.95
N GLY A 109 -0.61 -7.06 -7.63
CA GLY A 109 -1.66 -8.00 -7.24
C GLY A 109 -1.17 -9.45 -7.20
N LYS A 110 -0.42 -9.86 -8.23
CA LYS A 110 0.10 -11.22 -8.34
C LYS A 110 1.15 -11.55 -7.27
N VAL A 111 2.11 -10.64 -7.06
CA VAL A 111 3.18 -10.89 -6.08
C VAL A 111 2.65 -10.88 -4.65
N LEU A 112 1.66 -10.03 -4.34
CA LEU A 112 0.99 -10.00 -3.04
C LEU A 112 0.25 -11.31 -2.74
N CYS A 113 -0.55 -11.81 -3.69
CA CYS A 113 -1.27 -13.07 -3.50
C CYS A 113 -0.32 -14.26 -3.35
N LYS A 114 0.77 -14.32 -4.16
CA LYS A 114 1.80 -15.34 -4.00
C LYS A 114 2.53 -15.25 -2.66
N ALA A 115 2.87 -14.04 -2.21
CA ALA A 115 3.49 -13.83 -0.91
C ALA A 115 2.56 -14.25 0.24
N ALA A 116 1.27 -13.90 0.15
CA ALA A 116 0.26 -14.32 1.12
C ALA A 116 0.16 -15.84 1.22
N GLN A 117 0.12 -16.53 0.09
CA GLN A 117 0.08 -17.99 0.04
C GLN A 117 1.36 -18.62 0.61
N ALA A 118 2.53 -18.16 0.18
CA ALA A 118 3.81 -18.72 0.60
C ALA A 118 4.11 -18.50 2.09
N TRP A 119 3.67 -17.35 2.64
CA TRP A 119 3.85 -17.02 4.05
C TRP A 119 2.74 -17.61 4.94
N GLY A 120 1.63 -18.05 4.36
CA GLY A 120 0.46 -18.55 5.07
C GLY A 120 -0.29 -17.42 5.79
N ALA A 121 -0.46 -16.29 5.12
CA ALA A 121 -1.26 -15.18 5.63
C ALA A 121 -2.72 -15.59 5.79
N ASP A 122 -3.38 -15.11 6.84
CA ASP A 122 -4.81 -15.27 7.07
C ASP A 122 -5.60 -13.97 6.86
N LEU A 123 -4.89 -12.85 6.71
CA LEU A 123 -5.44 -11.55 6.30
C LEU A 123 -4.44 -10.82 5.40
N VAL A 124 -4.94 -10.23 4.31
CA VAL A 124 -4.23 -9.22 3.51
C VAL A 124 -4.87 -7.86 3.75
N VAL A 125 -4.08 -6.87 4.16
CA VAL A 125 -4.50 -5.47 4.35
C VAL A 125 -3.87 -4.61 3.28
N LEU A 126 -4.69 -3.82 2.56
CA LEU A 126 -4.22 -2.92 1.51
C LEU A 126 -5.12 -1.69 1.41
N GLY A 127 -4.56 -0.60 0.83
CA GLY A 127 -5.31 0.61 0.55
C GLY A 127 -6.08 0.52 -0.75
N ASN A 128 -7.20 1.23 -0.83
CA ASN A 128 -7.85 1.47 -2.11
C ASN A 128 -7.13 2.63 -2.80
N ARG A 129 -6.58 2.40 -4.00
CA ARG A 129 -6.02 3.48 -4.83
C ARG A 129 -7.15 4.37 -5.36
N GLY A 130 -7.55 5.38 -4.62
CA GLY A 130 -8.27 6.51 -5.17
C GLY A 130 -7.34 7.28 -6.11
N ARG A 131 -7.43 7.06 -7.42
CA ARG A 131 -6.90 8.05 -8.38
C ARG A 131 -7.71 9.32 -8.18
N SER A 132 -7.02 10.44 -7.96
CA SER A 132 -7.60 11.76 -7.79
C SER A 132 -8.78 12.01 -8.75
N GLY A 133 -9.97 12.25 -8.21
CA GLY A 133 -11.02 13.01 -8.87
C GLY A 133 -12.14 12.26 -9.59
N LEU A 134 -12.06 11.00 -9.90
CA LEU A 134 -13.13 10.29 -10.62
C LEU A 134 -13.53 9.00 -9.89
N SER A 135 -14.72 9.07 -9.28
CA SER A 135 -15.48 8.01 -8.61
C SER A 135 -14.77 7.29 -7.45
N GLN A 136 -15.09 7.72 -6.23
CA GLN A 136 -14.85 7.01 -4.96
C GLN A 136 -15.43 5.58 -4.91
N ALA A 137 -16.07 5.13 -6.00
CA ALA A 137 -16.77 3.86 -6.10
C ALA A 137 -15.93 2.73 -6.71
N LEU A 138 -14.79 3.01 -7.38
CA LEU A 138 -14.01 1.98 -8.06
C LEU A 138 -12.84 1.51 -7.20
N LEU A 139 -12.79 0.20 -6.95
CA LEU A 139 -11.62 -0.47 -6.37
C LEU A 139 -10.43 -0.35 -7.32
N GLY A 140 -9.25 -0.08 -6.77
CA GLY A 140 -8.01 -0.07 -7.56
C GLY A 140 -7.67 -1.45 -8.13
N SER A 141 -6.84 -1.50 -9.19
CA SER A 141 -6.47 -2.77 -9.86
C SER A 141 -5.89 -3.81 -8.90
N VAL A 142 -5.04 -3.39 -7.97
CA VAL A 142 -4.41 -4.28 -6.98
C VAL A 142 -5.42 -4.81 -5.98
N SER A 143 -6.27 -3.94 -5.42
CA SER A 143 -7.31 -4.36 -4.46
C SER A 143 -8.36 -5.25 -5.12
N ASN A 144 -8.76 -4.94 -6.34
CA ASN A 144 -9.67 -5.79 -7.11
C ASN A 144 -9.05 -7.18 -7.38
N TYR A 145 -7.78 -7.23 -7.79
CA TYR A 145 -7.08 -8.49 -8.01
C TYR A 145 -6.99 -9.31 -6.72
N ALA A 146 -6.60 -8.68 -5.60
CA ALA A 146 -6.47 -9.35 -4.31
C ALA A 146 -7.80 -9.93 -3.82
N LEU A 147 -8.92 -9.21 -3.97
CA LEU A 147 -10.25 -9.70 -3.59
C LEU A 147 -10.66 -10.99 -4.31
N HIS A 148 -10.20 -11.18 -5.56
CA HIS A 148 -10.54 -12.35 -6.35
C HIS A 148 -9.54 -13.51 -6.24
N HIS A 149 -8.28 -13.23 -5.82
CA HIS A 149 -7.19 -14.20 -5.93
C HIS A 149 -6.40 -14.43 -4.63
N ALA A 150 -6.66 -13.67 -3.58
CA ALA A 150 -5.98 -13.90 -2.30
C ALA A 150 -6.43 -15.24 -1.69
N PRO A 151 -5.50 -15.98 -1.04
CA PRO A 151 -5.81 -17.28 -0.43
C PRO A 151 -6.52 -17.13 0.94
N CYS A 152 -6.78 -15.91 1.40
CA CYS A 152 -7.28 -15.60 2.73
C CYS A 152 -8.20 -14.35 2.70
N SER A 153 -8.62 -13.89 3.87
CA SER A 153 -9.41 -12.66 4.02
C SER A 153 -8.67 -11.44 3.46
N VAL A 154 -9.42 -10.48 2.91
CA VAL A 154 -8.86 -9.22 2.37
C VAL A 154 -9.59 -8.04 3.00
N LEU A 155 -8.81 -7.14 3.60
CA LEU A 155 -9.28 -5.86 4.12
C LEU A 155 -8.79 -4.73 3.22
N VAL A 156 -9.73 -4.03 2.58
CA VAL A 156 -9.42 -2.87 1.74
C VAL A 156 -9.81 -1.60 2.48
N LEU A 157 -8.82 -0.75 2.77
CA LEU A 157 -9.03 0.55 3.41
C LEU A 157 -9.34 1.62 2.35
N LYS A 158 -10.48 2.28 2.49
CA LYS A 158 -10.88 3.38 1.61
C LYS A 158 -10.29 4.71 2.07
N GLY A 159 -10.13 5.67 1.15
CA GLY A 159 -9.51 6.96 1.40
C GLY A 159 -10.06 7.76 2.59
N ALA A 160 -11.36 7.67 2.88
CA ALA A 160 -11.97 8.32 4.04
C ALA A 160 -11.48 7.75 5.40
N SER A 161 -10.98 6.50 5.41
CA SER A 161 -10.35 5.90 6.59
C SER A 161 -8.87 6.24 6.71
N LEU A 162 -8.32 6.95 5.73
CA LEU A 162 -6.91 7.34 5.64
C LEU A 162 -6.67 8.79 6.09
N GLU A 163 -7.74 9.55 6.36
CA GLU A 163 -7.67 10.89 6.95
C GLU A 163 -7.53 10.77 8.47
N LYS A 164 -6.69 11.65 9.04
CA LYS A 164 -6.36 11.61 10.46
C LYS A 164 -7.61 11.74 11.35
N PRO A 165 -7.67 11.05 12.51
CA PRO A 165 -8.83 11.12 13.43
C PRO A 165 -9.08 12.50 14.05
N GLU A 166 -8.16 13.45 13.90
CA GLU A 166 -8.25 14.78 14.56
C GLU A 166 -9.26 15.74 13.92
N GLU A 167 -9.65 15.58 12.65
CA GLU A 167 -10.60 16.50 12.02
C GLU A 167 -12.07 16.14 12.25
N VAL A 168 -12.37 14.90 12.60
CA VAL A 168 -13.77 14.47 12.84
C VAL A 168 -14.29 14.95 14.20
N ALA A 169 -13.41 15.15 15.17
CA ALA A 169 -13.80 15.63 16.50
C ALA A 169 -14.18 17.14 16.54
N ALA A 170 -13.65 17.94 15.61
CA ALA A 170 -13.93 19.39 15.56
C ALA A 170 -15.28 19.73 14.91
N SER A 171 -15.80 18.85 14.02
CA SER A 171 -17.09 19.06 13.34
C SER A 171 -18.31 18.64 14.17
N ALA A 172 -18.13 17.81 15.19
CA ALA A 172 -19.22 17.29 16.03
C ALA A 172 -19.57 18.18 17.23
N LEU A 173 -18.85 19.28 17.46
CA LEU A 173 -19.02 20.19 18.59
C LEU A 173 -19.53 21.59 18.16
N GLN A 174 -20.48 21.65 17.21
CA GLN A 174 -21.26 22.86 17.04
C GLN A 174 -22.44 22.80 18.03
N PRO A 175 -22.54 23.72 19.01
CA PRO A 175 -23.69 23.76 19.88
C PRO A 175 -24.92 24.20 19.07
N GLU A 176 -25.98 23.40 19.11
CA GLU A 176 -27.27 23.79 18.57
C GLU A 176 -27.73 25.08 19.26
N LEU A 177 -27.96 26.13 18.47
CA LEU A 177 -28.54 27.36 18.96
C LEU A 177 -29.97 27.06 19.45
N PRO A 178 -30.39 27.57 20.62
CA PRO A 178 -31.74 27.33 21.12
C PRO A 178 -32.76 28.06 20.23
N VAL A 179 -33.74 27.28 19.74
CA VAL A 179 -34.90 27.82 19.03
C VAL A 179 -35.76 28.53 20.09
N GLY A 180 -35.84 29.85 20.00
CA GLY A 180 -36.70 30.65 20.88
C GLY A 180 -38.21 30.42 20.58
N PRO A 181 -39.08 30.53 21.57
CA PRO A 181 -40.50 30.32 21.38
C PRO A 181 -41.14 31.51 20.60
N VAL A 182 -42.13 31.15 19.73
CA VAL A 182 -43.03 32.07 19.03
C VAL A 182 -44.08 32.61 20.00
#